data_f33cf0406b713fc978c0803bcd89b20f
#
_entry.id   f33cf0406b713fc978c0803bcd89b20f
#
_cell.length_a   1.000
_cell.length_b   1.000
_cell.length_c   1.000
_cell.angle_alpha   90.00
_cell.angle_beta   90.00
_cell.angle_gamma   90.00
#
_symmetry.space_group_name_H-M   'P 1'
#
loop_
_entity.id
_entity.type
_entity.pdbx_description
1 polymer ?
#
loop_
_entity_poly.entity_id
_entity_poly.type
_entity_poly.pdbx_seq_one_letter_code
_entity_poly.pdbx_strand_id
1 'polypeptide(L)'
;MINIFFNFSTFKDFLIQDELKKNIKDAGFQYPSDVQKQCLPHTLAGNDVLCQGRAGMGKTAIFIFTIINRILKKEIKGELSCLILCHTRELAYQISKEFARFSKDMNIKTCLLIGGDEEKSQIQELKNKPEVIIGTPGRILSLTKKNKLNLNNLQVFVIDECDKMLNALGKFLKFINIFNYFKK
;
A
#
# COMPACT_ATOMS: atom_id res chain seq x y z
N MET A 1 -8.26 -0.42 31.11
CA MET A 1 -8.08 -0.07 29.68
C MET A 1 -8.03 1.45 29.60
N ILE A 2 -6.84 2.04 29.47
CA ILE A 2 -6.68 3.50 29.43
C ILE A 2 -7.00 3.92 27.98
N ASN A 3 -8.18 4.49 27.75
CA ASN A 3 -8.50 5.15 26.47
C ASN A 3 -7.72 6.46 26.41
N ILE A 4 -6.52 6.44 25.86
CA ILE A 4 -5.81 7.67 25.51
C ILE A 4 -6.47 8.20 24.24
N PHE A 5 -7.40 9.11 24.37
CA PHE A 5 -7.93 9.87 23.24
C PHE A 5 -6.83 10.83 22.77
N PHE A 6 -6.03 10.41 21.81
CA PHE A 6 -5.19 11.34 21.07
C PHE A 6 -6.11 12.25 20.25
N ASN A 7 -6.14 13.54 20.61
CA ASN A 7 -6.96 14.52 19.90
C ASN A 7 -6.21 14.99 18.62
N PHE A 8 -6.15 14.11 17.63
CA PHE A 8 -5.59 14.45 16.33
C PHE A 8 -6.56 15.34 15.56
N SER A 9 -6.35 16.64 15.63
CA SER A 9 -7.19 17.63 14.95
C SER A 9 -6.78 17.84 13.50
N THR A 10 -5.48 17.72 13.21
CA THR A 10 -4.89 17.95 11.88
C THR A 10 -3.85 16.88 11.55
N PHE A 11 -3.44 16.80 10.28
CA PHE A 11 -2.34 15.93 9.87
C PHE A 11 -0.97 16.33 10.44
N LYS A 12 -0.84 17.55 11.00
CA LYS A 12 0.38 18.00 11.68
C LYS A 12 0.63 17.27 13.00
N ASP A 13 -0.44 16.78 13.62
CA ASP A 13 -0.38 16.12 14.92
C ASP A 13 0.17 14.69 14.85
N PHE A 14 0.29 14.14 13.61
CA PHE A 14 0.87 12.81 13.38
C PHE A 14 2.37 12.89 13.14
N LEU A 15 3.09 11.82 13.48
CA LEU A 15 4.52 11.65 13.24
C LEU A 15 4.82 11.32 11.76
N ILE A 16 4.39 12.21 10.89
CA ILE A 16 4.56 12.14 9.43
C ILE A 16 5.70 13.09 9.02
N GLN A 17 6.51 12.68 8.03
CA GLN A 17 7.58 13.51 7.48
C GLN A 17 7.02 14.74 6.77
N ASP A 18 7.74 15.86 6.82
CA ASP A 18 7.22 17.15 6.37
C ASP A 18 6.97 17.20 4.85
N GLU A 19 7.77 16.49 4.07
CA GLU A 19 7.52 16.34 2.63
C GLU A 19 6.15 15.72 2.35
N LEU A 20 5.79 14.67 3.11
CA LEU A 20 4.49 14.02 2.97
C LEU A 20 3.36 14.91 3.49
N LYS A 21 3.56 15.62 4.61
CA LYS A 21 2.56 16.60 5.11
C LYS A 21 2.25 17.67 4.08
N LYS A 22 3.29 18.15 3.37
CA LYS A 22 3.12 19.11 2.27
C LYS A 22 2.22 18.53 1.18
N ASN A 23 2.51 17.33 0.68
CA ASN A 23 1.74 16.71 -0.38
C ASN A 23 0.30 16.39 0.06
N ILE A 24 0.08 15.99 1.32
CA ILE A 24 -1.26 15.80 1.90
C ILE A 24 -2.06 17.11 1.86
N LYS A 25 -1.45 18.22 2.27
CA LYS A 25 -2.07 19.55 2.23
C LYS A 25 -2.35 20.01 0.80
N ASP A 26 -1.37 19.86 -0.11
CA ASP A 26 -1.50 20.26 -1.52
C ASP A 26 -2.56 19.42 -2.26
N ALA A 27 -2.79 18.19 -1.79
CA ALA A 27 -3.88 17.34 -2.24
C ALA A 27 -5.26 17.73 -1.68
N GLY A 28 -5.36 18.79 -0.84
CA GLY A 28 -6.61 19.30 -0.27
C GLY A 28 -7.06 18.59 1.01
N PHE A 29 -6.23 17.73 1.60
CA PHE A 29 -6.53 17.06 2.86
C PHE A 29 -6.17 18.00 4.03
N GLN A 30 -7.17 18.61 4.65
CA GLN A 30 -6.96 19.52 5.79
C GLN A 30 -7.05 18.80 7.12
N TYR A 31 -8.07 17.95 7.26
CA TYR A 31 -8.39 17.25 8.50
C TYR A 31 -8.46 15.75 8.27
N PRO A 32 -7.92 14.94 9.19
CA PRO A 32 -8.05 13.50 9.11
C PRO A 32 -9.49 13.04 9.39
N SER A 33 -9.97 12.05 8.67
CA SER A 33 -11.23 11.39 8.98
C SER A 33 -11.12 10.56 10.27
N ASP A 34 -12.26 10.17 10.85
CA ASP A 34 -12.26 9.42 12.11
C ASP A 34 -11.51 8.09 11.99
N VAL A 35 -11.64 7.40 10.86
CA VAL A 35 -10.89 6.16 10.61
C VAL A 35 -9.39 6.42 10.49
N GLN A 36 -8.98 7.54 9.90
CA GLN A 36 -7.58 7.94 9.83
C GLN A 36 -7.02 8.29 11.21
N LYS A 37 -7.78 9.02 12.04
CA LYS A 37 -7.39 9.33 13.43
C LYS A 37 -7.14 8.07 14.25
N GLN A 38 -7.96 7.05 14.06
CA GLN A 38 -7.85 5.79 14.80
C GLN A 38 -6.71 4.90 14.26
N CYS A 39 -6.55 4.79 12.95
CA CYS A 39 -5.63 3.81 12.36
C CYS A 39 -4.21 4.35 12.16
N LEU A 40 -4.03 5.62 11.75
CA LEU A 40 -2.69 6.16 11.44
C LEU A 40 -1.68 6.05 12.58
N PRO A 41 -2.02 6.32 13.84
CA PRO A 41 -1.05 6.18 14.92
C PRO A 41 -0.48 4.76 15.02
N HIS A 42 -1.33 3.75 14.84
CA HIS A 42 -0.92 2.34 14.90
C HIS A 42 -0.07 1.92 13.70
N THR A 43 -0.50 2.28 12.50
CA THR A 43 0.25 1.92 11.28
C THR A 43 1.58 2.65 11.19
N LEU A 44 1.64 3.91 11.61
CA LEU A 44 2.89 4.69 11.68
C LEU A 44 3.85 4.17 12.74
N ALA A 45 3.34 3.53 13.80
CA ALA A 45 4.14 2.83 14.80
C ALA A 45 4.61 1.44 14.33
N GLY A 46 4.20 0.99 13.13
CA GLY A 46 4.59 -0.30 12.56
C GLY A 46 3.74 -1.50 12.98
N ASN A 47 2.61 -1.26 13.65
CA ASN A 47 1.69 -2.33 14.06
C ASN A 47 0.87 -2.83 12.86
N ASP A 48 0.52 -4.11 12.89
CA ASP A 48 -0.47 -4.69 11.99
C ASP A 48 -1.86 -4.15 12.32
N VAL A 49 -2.62 -3.75 11.29
CA VAL A 49 -3.93 -3.12 11.45
C VAL A 49 -4.94 -3.76 10.51
N LEU A 50 -6.08 -4.17 11.06
CA LEU A 50 -7.28 -4.49 10.30
C LEU A 50 -8.24 -3.29 10.40
N CYS A 51 -8.42 -2.60 9.27
CA CYS A 51 -9.28 -1.41 9.20
C CYS A 51 -10.59 -1.73 8.50
N GLN A 52 -11.70 -1.64 9.23
CA GLN A 52 -13.05 -1.77 8.69
C GLN A 52 -13.76 -0.40 8.71
N GLY A 53 -14.40 -0.05 7.60
CA GLY A 53 -15.15 1.20 7.49
C GLY A 53 -15.86 1.31 6.14
N ARG A 54 -16.84 2.19 6.04
CA ARG A 54 -17.59 2.46 4.80
C ARG A 54 -16.68 2.93 3.68
N ALA A 55 -17.11 2.74 2.43
CA ALA A 55 -16.42 3.34 1.28
C ALA A 55 -16.35 4.88 1.43
N GLY A 56 -15.29 5.50 0.90
CA GLY A 56 -15.13 6.95 0.95
C GLY A 56 -14.60 7.54 2.27
N MET A 57 -14.37 6.73 3.32
CA MET A 57 -13.82 7.22 4.59
C MET A 57 -12.30 7.43 4.60
N GLY A 58 -11.63 7.34 3.47
CA GLY A 58 -10.19 7.60 3.36
C GLY A 58 -9.27 6.47 3.84
N LYS A 59 -9.75 5.20 3.84
CA LYS A 59 -8.93 4.03 4.21
C LYS A 59 -7.68 3.88 3.35
N THR A 60 -7.80 4.11 2.05
CA THR A 60 -6.68 4.02 1.10
C THR A 60 -5.54 4.97 1.47
N ALA A 61 -5.84 6.17 1.91
CA ALA A 61 -4.83 7.14 2.34
C ALA A 61 -4.03 6.66 3.57
N ILE A 62 -4.62 5.85 4.46
CA ILE A 62 -3.94 5.34 5.66
C ILE A 62 -2.69 4.54 5.28
N PHE A 63 -2.84 3.52 4.44
CA PHE A 63 -1.69 2.69 4.08
C PHE A 63 -0.73 3.42 3.11
N ILE A 64 -1.23 4.29 2.22
CA ILE A 64 -0.37 5.10 1.36
C ILE A 64 0.52 6.02 2.21
N PHE A 65 -0.05 6.77 3.15
CA PHE A 65 0.72 7.65 4.04
C PHE A 65 1.70 6.86 4.90
N THR A 66 1.29 5.71 5.41
CA THR A 66 2.15 4.83 6.20
C THR A 66 3.37 4.36 5.39
N ILE A 67 3.15 3.83 4.18
CA ILE A 67 4.24 3.32 3.34
C ILE A 67 5.20 4.45 2.96
N ILE A 68 4.69 5.57 2.45
CA ILE A 68 5.53 6.72 2.07
C ILE A 68 6.33 7.21 3.28
N ASN A 69 5.69 7.39 4.43
CA ASN A 69 6.35 7.87 5.64
C ASN A 69 7.48 6.95 6.09
N ARG A 70 7.24 5.62 6.07
CA ARG A 70 8.26 4.63 6.47
C ARG A 70 9.42 4.56 5.48
N ILE A 71 9.18 4.75 4.17
CA ILE A 71 10.25 4.86 3.17
C ILE A 71 11.08 6.13 3.42
N LEU A 72 10.45 7.28 3.63
CA LEU A 72 11.14 8.55 3.91
C LEU A 72 11.98 8.48 5.18
N LYS A 73 11.49 7.83 6.23
CA LYS A 73 12.23 7.57 7.46
C LYS A 73 13.32 6.49 7.31
N LYS A 74 13.41 5.84 6.15
CA LYS A 74 14.31 4.72 5.92
C LYS A 74 14.07 3.52 6.86
N GLU A 75 12.87 3.39 7.41
CA GLU A 75 12.45 2.25 8.24
C GLU A 75 12.23 0.99 7.40
N ILE A 76 11.79 1.18 6.14
CA ILE A 76 11.69 0.14 5.12
C ILE A 76 12.64 0.47 3.97
N LYS A 77 13.39 -0.50 3.51
CA LYS A 77 14.46 -0.31 2.54
C LYS A 77 14.52 -1.47 1.56
N GLY A 78 15.02 -1.12 0.39
CA GLY A 78 15.37 -2.09 -0.61
C GLY A 78 14.28 -2.30 -1.65
N GLU A 79 14.69 -3.03 -2.64
CA GLU A 79 13.89 -3.41 -3.78
C GLU A 79 12.71 -4.27 -3.33
N LEU A 80 11.51 -3.93 -3.78
CA LEU A 80 10.28 -4.64 -3.45
C LEU A 80 10.08 -4.85 -1.94
N SER A 81 10.09 -3.75 -1.21
CA SER A 81 9.81 -3.76 0.22
C SER A 81 8.32 -3.70 0.56
N CYS A 82 7.48 -3.25 -0.37
CA CYS A 82 6.04 -3.09 -0.17
C CYS A 82 5.23 -3.71 -1.32
N LEU A 83 4.17 -4.45 -0.96
CA LEU A 83 3.19 -4.99 -1.89
C LEU A 83 1.78 -4.59 -1.48
N ILE A 84 1.05 -3.96 -2.39
CA ILE A 84 -0.37 -3.62 -2.24
C ILE A 84 -1.17 -4.49 -3.20
N LEU A 85 -2.02 -5.37 -2.67
CA LEU A 85 -2.92 -6.21 -3.45
C LEU A 85 -4.30 -5.60 -3.56
N CYS A 86 -4.79 -5.51 -4.80
CA CYS A 86 -6.10 -5.01 -5.17
C CYS A 86 -6.91 -6.12 -5.84
N HIS A 87 -8.19 -6.23 -5.52
CA HIS A 87 -9.05 -7.29 -6.08
C HIS A 87 -9.44 -7.04 -7.55
N THR A 88 -9.34 -5.79 -8.06
CA THR A 88 -9.56 -5.43 -9.49
C THR A 88 -8.41 -4.61 -10.05
N ARG A 89 -8.37 -4.52 -11.39
CA ARG A 89 -7.42 -3.69 -12.13
C ARG A 89 -7.71 -2.20 -11.91
N GLU A 90 -8.97 -1.84 -11.95
CA GLU A 90 -9.46 -0.46 -11.77
C GLU A 90 -9.04 0.09 -10.42
N LEU A 91 -9.19 -0.72 -9.36
CA LEU A 91 -8.74 -0.33 -8.01
C LEU A 91 -7.22 -0.18 -7.95
N ALA A 92 -6.48 -1.08 -8.60
CA ALA A 92 -5.01 -0.99 -8.66
C ALA A 92 -4.55 0.29 -9.37
N TYR A 93 -5.21 0.68 -10.48
CA TYR A 93 -4.96 1.95 -11.15
C TYR A 93 -5.27 3.16 -10.26
N GLN A 94 -6.41 3.14 -9.58
CA GLN A 94 -6.80 4.23 -8.66
C GLN A 94 -5.77 4.40 -7.55
N ILE A 95 -5.37 3.32 -6.90
CA ILE A 95 -4.36 3.34 -5.84
C ILE A 95 -3.01 3.81 -6.37
N SER A 96 -2.60 3.37 -7.57
CA SER A 96 -1.35 3.82 -8.19
C SER A 96 -1.35 5.33 -8.44
N LYS A 97 -2.45 5.90 -8.92
CA LYS A 97 -2.60 7.35 -9.11
C LYS A 97 -2.55 8.12 -7.78
N GLU A 98 -3.28 7.63 -6.77
CA GLU A 98 -3.26 8.27 -5.44
C GLU A 98 -1.87 8.15 -4.81
N PHE A 99 -1.19 7.00 -4.95
CA PHE A 99 0.17 6.85 -4.46
C PHE A 99 1.12 7.85 -5.11
N ALA A 100 1.09 7.97 -6.44
CA ALA A 100 1.90 8.93 -7.19
C ALA A 100 1.60 10.38 -6.78
N ARG A 101 0.32 10.71 -6.51
CA ARG A 101 -0.09 12.04 -6.04
C ARG A 101 0.55 12.39 -4.70
N PHE A 102 0.54 11.47 -3.74
CA PHE A 102 1.09 11.72 -2.40
C PHE A 102 2.60 11.58 -2.33
N SER A 103 3.23 10.80 -3.23
CA SER A 103 4.69 10.66 -3.33
C SER A 103 5.32 11.62 -4.33
N LYS A 104 4.57 12.63 -4.78
CA LYS A 104 5.07 13.64 -5.73
C LYS A 104 6.37 14.29 -5.21
N ASP A 105 7.32 14.45 -6.12
CA ASP A 105 8.66 15.02 -5.85
C ASP A 105 9.52 14.20 -4.86
N MET A 106 9.12 12.96 -4.56
CA MET A 106 9.87 12.01 -3.75
C MET A 106 10.51 10.94 -4.65
N ASN A 107 11.72 10.53 -4.32
CA ASN A 107 12.41 9.47 -5.07
C ASN A 107 11.91 8.08 -4.63
N ILE A 108 10.60 7.80 -4.80
CA ILE A 108 9.97 6.51 -4.51
C ILE A 108 9.52 5.87 -5.82
N LYS A 109 10.09 4.72 -6.13
CA LYS A 109 9.76 3.98 -7.36
C LYS A 109 8.61 3.02 -7.12
N THR A 110 7.59 3.13 -7.94
CA THR A 110 6.42 2.24 -7.92
C THR A 110 6.31 1.47 -9.22
N CYS A 111 5.71 0.27 -9.17
CA CYS A 111 5.39 -0.50 -10.36
C CYS A 111 3.97 -1.08 -10.24
N LEU A 112 3.20 -0.96 -11.33
CA LEU A 112 1.84 -1.48 -11.42
C LEU A 112 1.83 -2.83 -12.14
N LEU A 113 1.40 -3.90 -11.45
CA LEU A 113 1.37 -5.26 -11.98
C LEU A 113 -0.05 -5.80 -12.04
N ILE A 114 -0.67 -5.70 -13.21
CA ILE A 114 -2.07 -6.11 -13.44
C ILE A 114 -2.20 -7.05 -14.64
N GLY A 115 -3.20 -7.92 -14.61
CA GLY A 115 -3.53 -8.76 -15.76
C GLY A 115 -4.16 -7.96 -16.88
N GLY A 116 -4.01 -8.43 -18.13
CA GLY A 116 -4.55 -7.77 -19.32
C GLY A 116 -3.56 -6.85 -20.02
N ASP A 117 -2.64 -6.24 -19.29
CA ASP A 117 -1.55 -5.47 -19.87
C ASP A 117 -0.42 -6.40 -20.33
N GLU A 118 0.46 -5.89 -21.18
CA GLU A 118 1.59 -6.65 -21.70
C GLU A 118 2.55 -7.07 -20.57
N GLU A 119 2.76 -8.37 -20.41
CA GLU A 119 3.61 -8.91 -19.34
C GLU A 119 5.09 -8.51 -19.53
N LYS A 120 5.56 -8.43 -20.78
CA LYS A 120 6.95 -8.08 -21.06
C LYS A 120 7.28 -6.65 -20.62
N SER A 121 6.36 -5.70 -20.84
CA SER A 121 6.50 -4.31 -20.39
C SER A 121 6.61 -4.25 -18.87
N GLN A 122 5.75 -4.94 -18.15
CA GLN A 122 5.78 -4.97 -16.68
C GLN A 122 7.06 -5.61 -16.13
N ILE A 123 7.57 -6.66 -16.78
CA ILE A 123 8.89 -7.25 -16.43
C ILE A 123 10.02 -6.23 -16.66
N GLN A 124 9.93 -5.43 -17.72
CA GLN A 124 10.93 -4.39 -17.97
C GLN A 124 10.88 -3.29 -16.90
N GLU A 125 9.69 -2.90 -16.46
CA GLU A 125 9.53 -1.93 -15.36
C GLU A 125 10.12 -2.44 -14.04
N LEU A 126 10.00 -3.73 -13.74
CA LEU A 126 10.61 -4.33 -12.55
C LEU A 126 12.14 -4.19 -12.51
N LYS A 127 12.82 -4.05 -13.67
CA LYS A 127 14.27 -3.80 -13.71
C LYS A 127 14.67 -2.44 -13.12
N ASN A 128 13.74 -1.52 -12.99
CA ASN A 128 13.97 -0.23 -12.32
C ASN A 128 14.04 -0.34 -10.80
N LYS A 129 13.87 -1.56 -10.26
CA LYS A 129 13.97 -1.88 -8.83
C LYS A 129 12.97 -1.05 -8.00
N PRO A 130 11.66 -1.21 -8.24
CA PRO A 130 10.66 -0.48 -7.48
C PRO A 130 10.66 -0.92 -6.01
N GLU A 131 10.46 0.03 -5.10
CA GLU A 131 10.24 -0.23 -3.68
C GLU A 131 8.81 -0.73 -3.41
N VAL A 132 7.84 -0.22 -4.19
CA VAL A 132 6.42 -0.49 -3.99
C VAL A 132 5.81 -1.12 -5.24
N ILE A 133 5.16 -2.25 -5.06
CA ILE A 133 4.35 -2.88 -6.09
C ILE A 133 2.88 -2.76 -5.73
N ILE A 134 2.08 -2.32 -6.70
CA ILE A 134 0.62 -2.29 -6.63
C ILE A 134 0.11 -3.25 -7.70
N GLY A 135 -0.75 -4.19 -7.34
CA GLY A 135 -1.15 -5.16 -8.35
C GLY A 135 -2.31 -6.06 -8.00
N THR A 136 -2.68 -6.89 -8.98
CA THR A 136 -3.74 -7.88 -8.83
C THR A 136 -3.16 -9.27 -8.57
N PRO A 137 -3.83 -10.12 -7.74
CA PRO A 137 -3.30 -11.41 -7.32
C PRO A 137 -2.88 -12.33 -8.47
N GLY A 138 -3.62 -12.31 -9.58
CA GLY A 138 -3.33 -13.18 -10.73
C GLY A 138 -1.99 -12.88 -11.39
N ARG A 139 -1.67 -11.59 -11.59
CA ARG A 139 -0.41 -11.17 -12.21
C ARG A 139 0.77 -11.34 -11.26
N ILE A 140 0.60 -10.95 -10.00
CA ILE A 140 1.64 -11.15 -8.97
C ILE A 140 2.02 -12.62 -8.89
N LEU A 141 1.05 -13.52 -8.73
CA LEU A 141 1.30 -14.95 -8.66
C LEU A 141 1.96 -15.51 -9.93
N SER A 142 1.53 -15.07 -11.12
CA SER A 142 2.13 -15.48 -12.40
C SER A 142 3.60 -15.12 -12.46
N LEU A 143 3.96 -13.88 -12.13
CA LEU A 143 5.34 -13.41 -12.17
C LEU A 143 6.21 -14.07 -11.10
N THR A 144 5.67 -14.32 -9.90
CA THR A 144 6.39 -15.04 -8.83
C THR A 144 6.67 -16.48 -9.24
N LYS A 145 5.69 -17.21 -9.79
CA LYS A 145 5.88 -18.58 -10.29
C LYS A 145 6.90 -18.68 -11.42
N LYS A 146 7.02 -17.65 -12.25
CA LYS A 146 8.02 -17.56 -13.33
C LYS A 146 9.39 -17.08 -12.86
N ASN A 147 9.60 -16.90 -11.54
CA ASN A 147 10.82 -16.33 -10.95
C ASN A 147 11.19 -14.94 -11.52
N LYS A 148 10.17 -14.15 -11.94
CA LYS A 148 10.35 -12.77 -12.41
C LYS A 148 10.06 -11.73 -11.32
N LEU A 149 9.45 -12.16 -10.23
CA LEU A 149 9.14 -11.36 -9.06
C LEU A 149 9.55 -12.14 -7.80
N ASN A 150 10.44 -11.56 -7.00
CA ASN A 150 10.87 -12.13 -5.73
C ASN A 150 10.24 -11.35 -4.58
N LEU A 151 9.50 -12.03 -3.70
CA LEU A 151 8.80 -11.44 -2.56
C LEU A 151 9.55 -11.60 -1.22
N ASN A 152 10.77 -12.14 -1.23
CA ASN A 152 11.49 -12.48 0.01
C ASN A 152 11.88 -11.26 0.85
N ASN A 153 12.02 -10.08 0.23
CA ASN A 153 12.40 -8.84 0.92
C ASN A 153 11.20 -8.00 1.37
N LEU A 154 9.99 -8.54 1.23
CA LEU A 154 8.76 -7.81 1.53
C LEU A 154 8.67 -7.50 3.04
N GLN A 155 8.48 -6.24 3.38
CA GLN A 155 8.38 -5.73 4.75
C GLN A 155 6.98 -5.19 5.07
N VAL A 156 6.25 -4.76 4.04
CA VAL A 156 4.88 -4.27 4.16
C VAL A 156 3.99 -4.96 3.14
N PHE A 157 2.91 -5.55 3.64
CA PHE A 157 1.91 -6.21 2.82
C PHE A 157 0.52 -5.62 3.10
N VAL A 158 -0.12 -5.09 2.07
CA VAL A 158 -1.45 -4.48 2.16
C VAL A 158 -2.44 -5.23 1.29
N ILE A 159 -3.64 -5.43 1.81
CA ILE A 159 -4.78 -5.97 1.07
C ILE A 159 -5.90 -4.94 1.16
N ASP A 160 -6.19 -4.28 0.06
CA ASP A 160 -7.35 -3.38 -0.01
C ASP A 160 -8.61 -4.15 -0.43
N GLU A 161 -9.74 -3.81 0.19
CA GLU A 161 -11.03 -4.50 0.02
C GLU A 161 -10.91 -6.02 0.21
N CYS A 162 -10.29 -6.44 1.30
CA CYS A 162 -9.99 -7.84 1.59
C CYS A 162 -11.25 -8.74 1.59
N ASP A 163 -12.40 -8.24 2.00
CA ASP A 163 -13.69 -8.92 1.94
C ASP A 163 -14.05 -9.36 0.52
N LYS A 164 -13.90 -8.48 -0.46
CA LYS A 164 -14.13 -8.80 -1.88
C LYS A 164 -13.09 -9.78 -2.44
N MET A 165 -11.87 -9.75 -1.91
CA MET A 165 -10.83 -10.68 -2.30
C MET A 165 -11.09 -12.08 -1.74
N LEU A 166 -11.54 -12.19 -0.48
CA LEU A 166 -11.79 -13.45 0.22
C LEU A 166 -13.06 -14.14 -0.28
N ASN A 167 -14.10 -13.38 -0.65
CA ASN A 167 -15.37 -13.92 -1.13
C ASN A 167 -15.30 -14.60 -2.51
N ALA A 168 -14.25 -14.39 -3.29
CA ALA A 168 -14.03 -15.03 -4.57
C ALA A 168 -13.00 -16.16 -4.44
N LEU A 169 -13.44 -17.42 -4.41
CA LEU A 169 -12.60 -18.60 -4.15
C LEU A 169 -11.29 -18.60 -5.01
N GLY A 170 -11.40 -18.28 -6.29
CA GLY A 170 -10.23 -18.24 -7.17
C GLY A 170 -9.24 -17.11 -6.84
N LYS A 171 -9.69 -15.98 -6.28
CA LYS A 171 -8.84 -14.89 -5.79
C LYS A 171 -8.24 -15.23 -4.43
N PHE A 172 -9.01 -15.85 -3.55
CA PHE A 172 -8.58 -16.33 -2.25
C PHE A 172 -7.42 -17.34 -2.35
N LEU A 173 -7.53 -18.34 -3.22
CA LEU A 173 -6.45 -19.32 -3.44
C LEU A 173 -5.18 -18.64 -3.97
N LYS A 174 -5.31 -17.68 -4.87
CA LYS A 174 -4.16 -16.90 -5.36
C LYS A 174 -3.52 -16.07 -4.24
N PHE A 175 -4.33 -15.46 -3.39
CA PHE A 175 -3.87 -14.72 -2.22
C PHE A 175 -3.09 -15.62 -1.25
N ILE A 176 -3.62 -16.78 -0.87
CA ILE A 176 -2.95 -17.75 0.02
C ILE A 176 -1.58 -18.15 -0.56
N ASN A 177 -1.51 -18.41 -1.86
CA ASN A 177 -0.24 -18.75 -2.50
C ASN A 177 0.78 -17.59 -2.41
N ILE A 178 0.36 -16.33 -2.63
CA ILE A 178 1.23 -15.16 -2.49
C ILE A 178 1.69 -15.02 -1.03
N PHE A 179 0.77 -15.15 -0.08
CA PHE A 179 1.07 -15.05 1.35
C PHE A 179 2.08 -16.11 1.82
N ASN A 180 2.02 -17.31 1.26
CA ASN A 180 2.99 -18.37 1.54
C ASN A 180 4.40 -18.07 1.03
N TYR A 181 4.54 -17.26 -0.04
CA TYR A 181 5.84 -16.73 -0.47
C TYR A 181 6.38 -15.66 0.48
N PHE A 182 5.50 -14.88 1.08
CA PHE A 182 5.88 -13.84 2.04
C PHE A 182 6.36 -14.40 3.39
N LYS A 183 5.81 -15.55 3.83
CA LYS A 183 6.18 -16.19 5.13
C LYS A 183 7.47 -17.00 5.10
N LYS A 184 8.09 -17.19 3.96
CA LYS A 184 9.39 -17.87 3.84
C LYS A 184 10.54 -16.90 4.03
#